data_d5fe3ee430164e728139a0fec9c07dc7
#
_entry.id   d5fe3ee430164e728139a0fec9c07dc7
#
_cell.length_a   1.000
_cell.length_b   1.000
_cell.length_c   1.000
_cell.angle_alpha   90.00
_cell.angle_beta   90.00
_cell.angle_gamma   90.00
#
_symmetry.space_group_name_H-M   'P 1'
#
loop_
_entity.id
_entity.type
_entity.pdbx_description
1 polymer ?
#
loop_
_entity_poly.entity_id
_entity_poly.type
_entity_poly.pdbx_seq_one_letter_code
_entity_poly.pdbx_strand_id
1 'polypeptide(L)'
;QYWPESMFSGMTGQNPYWIAYRNLRENDKDRYMLSASLNYKILDWLSVSGRVRMDNSTTDYTKKLYATSNKTLTEESNNGLYGIFKTTDKQTYADIMVNVNKNFGETFSLSANIGASYSDMKQDVFQNEGPISNSGIPNVFNVFQLDDVKTRRYQYGYHDQTQSIFASAELGYKSTYYLTLTGRTDWPSQLAGPNSVKSAFFYPSIGGSVILSEIIPMPEQI
;
A
#
# COMPACT_ATOMS: atom_id res chain seq x y z
N GLN A 1 9.94 35.89 -23.31
CA GLN A 1 11.29 35.37 -23.08
C GLN A 1 11.35 34.88 -21.62
N TYR A 2 11.52 33.59 -21.40
CA TYR A 2 11.56 33.00 -20.06
C TYR A 2 12.97 33.06 -19.51
N TRP A 3 13.14 33.78 -18.41
CA TRP A 3 14.43 33.89 -17.72
C TRP A 3 14.60 32.68 -16.80
N PRO A 4 15.67 31.90 -16.90
CA PRO A 4 15.82 30.66 -16.09
C PRO A 4 16.10 30.94 -14.61
N GLU A 5 16.61 32.12 -14.26
CA GLU A 5 16.99 32.47 -12.90
C GLU A 5 16.07 33.54 -12.29
N SER A 6 15.98 33.58 -10.97
CA SER A 6 15.26 34.65 -10.30
C SER A 6 16.01 35.98 -10.44
N MET A 7 15.27 37.11 -10.53
CA MET A 7 15.88 38.45 -10.61
C MET A 7 16.61 38.88 -9.32
N PHE A 8 16.53 38.08 -8.26
CA PHE A 8 17.17 38.36 -6.99
C PHE A 8 18.53 37.68 -6.94
N SER A 9 19.60 38.45 -7.05
CA SER A 9 20.99 38.02 -6.94
C SER A 9 21.22 37.33 -5.58
N GLY A 10 21.77 36.12 -5.63
CA GLY A 10 22.06 35.31 -4.44
C GLY A 10 21.00 34.31 -4.00
N MET A 11 19.85 34.22 -4.65
CA MET A 11 18.85 33.22 -4.40
C MET A 11 18.96 32.05 -5.40
N THR A 12 18.90 30.81 -4.88
CA THR A 12 18.88 29.56 -5.67
C THR A 12 17.52 29.31 -6.35
N GLY A 13 16.57 30.25 -6.19
CA GLY A 13 15.22 30.17 -6.77
C GLY A 13 15.21 30.39 -8.27
N GLN A 14 14.46 29.56 -8.99
CA GLN A 14 14.20 29.74 -10.41
C GLN A 14 12.91 30.51 -10.64
N ASN A 15 12.83 31.16 -11.83
CA ASN A 15 11.60 31.78 -12.29
C ASN A 15 10.43 30.76 -12.30
N PRO A 16 9.27 31.04 -11.68
CA PRO A 16 8.13 30.13 -11.63
C PRO A 16 7.67 29.64 -13.01
N TYR A 17 7.70 30.51 -14.02
CA TYR A 17 7.38 30.11 -15.40
C TYR A 17 8.40 29.13 -15.99
N TRP A 18 9.70 29.28 -15.65
CA TRP A 18 10.70 28.31 -16.03
C TRP A 18 10.44 26.95 -15.38
N ILE A 19 10.12 26.93 -14.09
CA ILE A 19 9.77 25.71 -13.37
C ILE A 19 8.59 25.01 -14.03
N ALA A 20 7.53 25.74 -14.32
CA ALA A 20 6.29 25.18 -14.89
C ALA A 20 6.49 24.58 -16.29
N TYR A 21 7.38 25.16 -17.12
CA TYR A 21 7.49 24.75 -18.52
C TYR A 21 8.81 24.04 -18.88
N ARG A 22 9.80 24.07 -18.00
CA ARG A 22 11.16 23.55 -18.27
C ARG A 22 11.71 22.62 -17.19
N ASN A 23 11.06 22.54 -16.03
CA ASN A 23 11.38 21.57 -14.99
C ASN A 23 10.24 20.57 -14.87
N LEU A 24 10.11 19.73 -15.89
CA LEU A 24 8.96 18.83 -16.01
C LEU A 24 9.14 17.61 -15.13
N ARG A 25 8.03 17.22 -14.50
CA ARG A 25 7.91 16.01 -13.69
C ARG A 25 6.60 15.34 -14.06
N GLU A 26 6.71 14.36 -14.92
CA GLU A 26 5.59 13.60 -15.45
C GLU A 26 5.43 12.32 -14.62
N ASN A 27 4.22 11.97 -14.25
CA ASN A 27 3.93 10.79 -13.45
C ASN A 27 2.71 10.09 -14.02
N ASP A 28 2.94 8.98 -14.71
CA ASP A 28 1.91 8.14 -15.28
C ASP A 28 1.73 6.90 -14.41
N LYS A 29 0.50 6.58 -14.04
CA LYS A 29 0.19 5.42 -13.22
C LYS A 29 -0.91 4.59 -13.84
N ASP A 30 -0.56 3.35 -14.17
CA ASP A 30 -1.49 2.31 -14.55
C ASP A 30 -1.78 1.40 -13.37
N ARG A 31 -3.07 1.15 -13.08
CA ARG A 31 -3.48 0.25 -12.02
C ARG A 31 -4.67 -0.59 -12.45
N TYR A 32 -4.58 -1.87 -12.22
CA TYR A 32 -5.71 -2.76 -12.35
C TYR A 32 -5.90 -3.61 -11.10
N MET A 33 -7.17 -3.81 -10.75
CA MET A 33 -7.57 -4.59 -9.59
C MET A 33 -8.64 -5.60 -10.01
N LEU A 34 -8.39 -6.84 -9.68
CA LEU A 34 -9.33 -7.94 -9.87
C LEU A 34 -9.69 -8.53 -8.52
N SER A 35 -10.97 -8.79 -8.30
CA SER A 35 -11.42 -9.49 -7.10
C SER A 35 -12.53 -10.47 -7.45
N ALA A 36 -12.47 -11.64 -6.83
CA ALA A 36 -13.52 -12.64 -6.86
C ALA A 36 -13.84 -13.07 -5.45
N SER A 37 -15.11 -13.26 -5.15
CA SER A 37 -15.58 -13.80 -3.87
C SER A 37 -16.67 -14.83 -4.10
N LEU A 38 -16.65 -15.86 -3.27
CA LEU A 38 -17.67 -16.93 -3.25
C LEU A 38 -18.18 -17.06 -1.83
N ASN A 39 -19.50 -17.07 -1.68
CA ASN A 39 -20.19 -17.44 -0.44
C ASN A 39 -21.05 -18.66 -0.73
N TYR A 40 -20.81 -19.73 0.03
CA TYR A 40 -21.57 -20.96 -0.07
C TYR A 40 -22.25 -21.28 1.27
N LYS A 41 -23.57 -21.31 1.25
CA LYS A 41 -24.38 -21.65 2.41
C LYS A 41 -24.54 -23.16 2.46
N ILE A 42 -23.92 -23.80 3.44
CA ILE A 42 -23.98 -25.26 3.65
C ILE A 42 -25.26 -25.61 4.40
N LEU A 43 -25.53 -24.87 5.50
CA LEU A 43 -26.73 -24.97 6.32
C LEU A 43 -27.21 -23.55 6.64
N ASP A 44 -28.41 -23.41 7.17
CA ASP A 44 -28.93 -22.08 7.55
C ASP A 44 -28.06 -21.33 8.54
N TRP A 45 -27.30 -22.04 9.34
CA TRP A 45 -26.42 -21.51 10.37
C TRP A 45 -24.93 -21.66 10.05
N LEU A 46 -24.56 -22.28 8.90
CA LEU A 46 -23.17 -22.58 8.52
C LEU A 46 -22.92 -22.16 7.07
N SER A 47 -21.95 -21.31 6.88
CA SER A 47 -21.50 -20.91 5.54
C SER A 47 -19.99 -20.88 5.43
N VAL A 48 -19.50 -21.03 4.19
CA VAL A 48 -18.09 -20.86 3.83
C VAL A 48 -17.97 -19.71 2.86
N SER A 49 -17.05 -18.82 3.11
CA SER A 49 -16.70 -17.73 2.21
C SER A 49 -15.24 -17.81 1.79
N GLY A 50 -14.99 -17.48 0.54
CA GLY A 50 -13.64 -17.37 0.01
C GLY A 50 -13.52 -16.10 -0.83
N ARG A 51 -12.35 -15.47 -0.79
CA ARG A 51 -12.06 -14.26 -1.55
C ARG A 51 -10.64 -14.31 -2.07
N VAL A 52 -10.46 -13.85 -3.31
CA VAL A 52 -9.15 -13.60 -3.92
C VAL A 52 -9.17 -12.21 -4.49
N ARG A 53 -8.11 -11.46 -4.24
CA ARG A 53 -7.91 -10.10 -4.77
C ARG A 53 -6.48 -9.98 -5.30
N MET A 54 -6.37 -9.42 -6.51
CA MET A 54 -5.10 -9.04 -7.13
C MET A 54 -5.15 -7.54 -7.42
N ASP A 55 -4.11 -6.84 -7.05
CA ASP A 55 -3.96 -5.39 -7.22
C ASP A 55 -2.56 -5.12 -7.75
N ASN A 56 -2.46 -4.65 -8.98
CA ASN A 56 -1.18 -4.38 -9.61
C ASN A 56 -1.16 -2.93 -10.10
N SER A 57 -0.08 -2.23 -9.81
CA SER A 57 0.15 -0.91 -10.35
C SER A 57 1.57 -0.73 -10.87
N THR A 58 1.68 -0.02 -11.96
CA THR A 58 2.96 0.46 -12.49
C THR A 58 2.92 1.97 -12.50
N THR A 59 3.95 2.59 -11.94
CA THR A 59 4.14 4.03 -11.93
C THR A 59 5.41 4.34 -12.69
N ASP A 60 5.28 5.07 -13.78
CA ASP A 60 6.39 5.58 -14.59
C ASP A 60 6.53 7.09 -14.30
N TYR A 61 7.63 7.46 -13.64
CA TYR A 61 7.92 8.85 -13.33
C TYR A 61 9.13 9.31 -14.14
N THR A 62 8.96 10.45 -14.83
CA THR A 62 9.98 11.06 -15.66
C THR A 62 10.29 12.47 -15.17
N LYS A 63 11.56 12.76 -14.99
CA LYS A 63 12.08 14.08 -14.62
C LYS A 63 12.93 14.65 -15.73
N LYS A 64 12.58 15.84 -16.24
CA LYS A 64 13.27 16.55 -17.30
C LYS A 64 13.55 17.98 -16.85
N LEU A 65 14.82 18.28 -16.58
CA LEU A 65 15.27 19.64 -16.32
C LEU A 65 16.02 20.12 -17.55
N TYR A 66 15.52 21.17 -18.17
CA TYR A 66 16.08 21.70 -19.42
C TYR A 66 17.44 22.37 -19.20
N ALA A 67 18.25 22.40 -20.24
CA ALA A 67 19.46 23.19 -20.31
C ALA A 67 19.19 24.63 -19.88
N THR A 68 20.16 25.28 -19.25
CA THR A 68 20.04 26.61 -18.63
C THR A 68 19.19 26.69 -17.38
N SER A 69 18.65 25.56 -16.85
CA SER A 69 18.14 25.49 -15.50
C SER A 69 19.28 25.75 -14.49
N ASN A 70 18.91 26.12 -13.25
CA ASN A 70 19.88 26.36 -12.19
C ASN A 70 20.85 25.19 -12.06
N LYS A 71 22.15 25.48 -12.07
CA LYS A 71 23.25 24.50 -12.09
C LYS A 71 23.25 23.57 -10.90
N THR A 72 22.86 24.06 -9.75
CA THR A 72 22.69 23.21 -8.55
C THR A 72 21.64 22.10 -8.79
N LEU A 73 20.56 22.39 -9.51
CA LEU A 73 19.52 21.42 -9.83
C LEU A 73 19.91 20.45 -10.94
N THR A 74 20.76 20.88 -11.87
CA THR A 74 21.25 20.07 -12.98
C THR A 74 22.60 19.42 -12.69
N GLU A 75 23.09 19.50 -11.45
CA GLU A 75 24.39 18.93 -11.02
C GLU A 75 25.54 19.43 -11.87
N GLU A 76 25.60 20.75 -12.08
CA GLU A 76 26.61 21.48 -12.89
C GLU A 76 26.58 21.16 -14.39
N SER A 77 25.54 20.48 -14.89
CA SER A 77 25.35 20.30 -16.33
C SER A 77 24.77 21.54 -17.00
N ASN A 78 25.33 21.91 -18.14
CA ASN A 78 24.79 22.95 -19.02
C ASN A 78 23.70 22.42 -19.96
N ASN A 79 23.59 21.11 -20.10
CA ASN A 79 22.72 20.42 -21.06
C ASN A 79 21.40 19.93 -20.47
N GLY A 80 21.25 20.02 -19.13
CA GLY A 80 20.06 19.62 -18.40
C GLY A 80 20.25 18.37 -17.54
N LEU A 81 19.15 17.84 -17.00
CA LEU A 81 19.13 16.61 -16.21
C LEU A 81 17.94 15.75 -16.64
N TYR A 82 18.16 14.46 -16.69
CA TYR A 82 17.12 13.48 -17.02
C TYR A 82 17.07 12.37 -15.99
N GLY A 83 15.84 12.00 -15.62
CA GLY A 83 15.59 10.88 -14.72
C GLY A 83 14.37 10.08 -15.14
N ILE A 84 14.50 8.76 -15.08
CA ILE A 84 13.40 7.81 -15.24
C ILE A 84 13.34 6.93 -14.00
N PHE A 85 12.12 6.74 -13.48
CA PHE A 85 11.84 5.92 -12.32
C PHE A 85 10.65 5.04 -12.67
N LYS A 86 10.79 3.76 -12.48
CA LYS A 86 9.70 2.81 -12.66
C LYS A 86 9.47 2.05 -11.38
N THR A 87 8.27 2.14 -10.84
CA THR A 87 7.85 1.37 -9.68
C THR A 87 6.74 0.43 -10.09
N THR A 88 6.91 -0.85 -9.82
CA THR A 88 5.89 -1.86 -10.04
C THR A 88 5.51 -2.46 -8.70
N ASP A 89 4.25 -2.30 -8.31
CA ASP A 89 3.67 -2.88 -7.11
C ASP A 89 2.72 -4.02 -7.51
N LYS A 90 2.87 -5.17 -6.89
CA LYS A 90 1.99 -6.32 -7.05
C LYS A 90 1.53 -6.79 -5.69
N GLN A 91 0.23 -6.89 -5.51
CA GLN A 91 -0.36 -7.43 -4.30
C GLN A 91 -1.37 -8.52 -4.64
N THR A 92 -1.22 -9.66 -4.00
CA THR A 92 -2.19 -10.75 -4.02
C THR A 92 -2.66 -11.01 -2.61
N TYR A 93 -3.95 -11.11 -2.44
CA TYR A 93 -4.59 -11.46 -1.18
C TYR A 93 -5.61 -12.56 -1.41
N ALA A 94 -5.60 -13.58 -0.57
CA ALA A 94 -6.61 -14.63 -0.56
C ALA A 94 -7.02 -14.93 0.87
N ASP A 95 -8.29 -15.21 1.08
CA ASP A 95 -8.82 -15.70 2.36
C ASP A 95 -9.91 -16.75 2.14
N ILE A 96 -10.02 -17.61 3.14
CA ILE A 96 -11.11 -18.56 3.29
C ILE A 96 -11.61 -18.50 4.72
N MET A 97 -12.92 -18.55 4.91
CA MET A 97 -13.53 -18.40 6.22
C MET A 97 -14.77 -19.27 6.33
N VAL A 98 -14.87 -19.97 7.44
CA VAL A 98 -16.07 -20.68 7.86
C VAL A 98 -16.82 -19.80 8.85
N ASN A 99 -18.10 -19.58 8.62
CA ASN A 99 -18.96 -18.74 9.46
C ASN A 99 -20.08 -19.58 10.07
N VAL A 100 -20.28 -19.40 11.35
CA VAL A 100 -21.33 -20.04 12.13
C VAL A 100 -22.20 -18.95 12.75
N ASN A 101 -23.50 -18.97 12.46
CA ASN A 101 -24.49 -18.09 13.08
C ASN A 101 -25.67 -18.93 13.53
N LYS A 102 -25.81 -19.14 14.83
CA LYS A 102 -26.82 -20.04 15.37
C LYS A 102 -27.43 -19.47 16.62
N ASN A 103 -28.77 -19.51 16.67
CA ASN A 103 -29.55 -19.23 17.88
C ASN A 103 -29.92 -20.55 18.56
N PHE A 104 -29.76 -20.60 19.86
CA PHE A 104 -30.13 -21.70 20.71
C PHE A 104 -31.34 -21.26 21.57
N GLY A 105 -32.53 -21.48 21.01
CA GLY A 105 -33.76 -20.93 21.55
C GLY A 105 -33.78 -19.40 21.48
N GLU A 106 -34.46 -18.78 22.43
CA GLU A 106 -34.56 -17.32 22.56
C GLU A 106 -33.46 -16.73 23.48
N THR A 107 -32.68 -17.59 24.12
CA THR A 107 -31.81 -17.19 25.22
C THR A 107 -30.34 -16.97 24.77
N PHE A 108 -29.81 -17.83 23.91
CA PHE A 108 -28.42 -17.80 23.52
C PHE A 108 -28.26 -17.65 22.01
N SER A 109 -27.33 -16.82 21.61
CA SER A 109 -26.86 -16.71 20.22
C SER A 109 -25.35 -16.91 20.14
N LEU A 110 -24.91 -17.55 19.05
CA LEU A 110 -23.49 -17.73 18.71
C LEU A 110 -23.25 -17.22 17.31
N SER A 111 -22.35 -16.24 17.19
CA SER A 111 -21.76 -15.82 15.93
C SER A 111 -20.27 -16.10 16.00
N ALA A 112 -19.77 -17.00 15.17
CA ALA A 112 -18.37 -17.38 15.19
C ALA A 112 -17.81 -17.50 13.76
N ASN A 113 -16.55 -17.22 13.62
CA ASN A 113 -15.82 -17.50 12.39
C ASN A 113 -14.42 -18.03 12.69
N ILE A 114 -13.93 -18.85 11.79
CA ILE A 114 -12.53 -19.28 11.72
C ILE A 114 -12.09 -19.21 10.27
N GLY A 115 -10.88 -18.68 10.05
CA GLY A 115 -10.38 -18.51 8.70
C GLY A 115 -8.86 -18.50 8.64
N ALA A 116 -8.41 -18.55 7.40
CA ALA A 116 -7.01 -18.37 7.05
C ALA A 116 -6.90 -17.33 5.93
N SER A 117 -5.80 -16.57 5.94
CA SER A 117 -5.50 -15.63 4.87
C SER A 117 -4.05 -15.70 4.45
N TYR A 118 -3.83 -15.34 3.20
CA TYR A 118 -2.52 -15.22 2.56
C TYR A 118 -2.41 -13.83 1.91
N SER A 119 -1.34 -13.14 2.20
CA SER A 119 -0.99 -11.86 1.58
C SER A 119 0.40 -11.96 0.99
N ASP A 120 0.54 -11.52 -0.25
CA ASP A 120 1.80 -11.44 -0.99
C ASP A 120 1.93 -10.04 -1.55
N MET A 121 3.01 -9.35 -1.19
CA MET A 121 3.31 -7.99 -1.65
C MET A 121 4.72 -7.95 -2.23
N LYS A 122 4.80 -7.56 -3.50
CA LYS A 122 6.07 -7.38 -4.19
C LYS A 122 6.15 -5.98 -4.79
N GLN A 123 7.27 -5.31 -4.53
CA GLN A 123 7.62 -4.06 -5.17
C GLN A 123 8.95 -4.21 -5.89
N ASP A 124 9.02 -3.75 -7.13
CA ASP A 124 10.24 -3.61 -7.89
C ASP A 124 10.40 -2.13 -8.28
N VAL A 125 11.55 -1.55 -7.96
CA VAL A 125 11.89 -0.15 -8.28
C VAL A 125 13.14 -0.13 -9.14
N PHE A 126 13.03 0.55 -10.26
CA PHE A 126 14.15 0.89 -11.14
C PHE A 126 14.29 2.41 -11.22
N GLN A 127 15.50 2.91 -11.02
CA GLN A 127 15.82 4.32 -11.08
C GLN A 127 17.09 4.54 -11.89
N ASN A 128 17.03 5.49 -12.83
CA ASN A 128 18.17 5.97 -13.55
C ASN A 128 18.04 7.49 -13.70
N GLU A 129 18.86 8.25 -12.99
CA GLU A 129 18.83 9.72 -12.97
C GLU A 129 20.23 10.28 -12.95
N GLY A 130 20.47 11.28 -13.80
CA GLY A 130 21.73 11.99 -13.82
C GLY A 130 21.69 13.25 -14.70
N PRO A 131 22.70 14.10 -14.59
CA PRO A 131 22.88 15.22 -15.49
C PRO A 131 23.19 14.72 -16.91
N ILE A 132 22.70 15.44 -17.92
CA ILE A 132 23.12 15.22 -19.31
C ILE A 132 24.59 15.64 -19.41
N SER A 133 25.43 14.77 -19.99
CA SER A 133 26.85 15.02 -20.16
C SER A 133 27.09 16.36 -20.85
N ASN A 134 28.12 17.09 -20.44
CA ASN A 134 28.50 18.36 -21.09
C ASN A 134 29.01 18.17 -22.54
N SER A 135 29.39 16.96 -22.91
CA SER A 135 29.70 16.57 -24.31
C SER A 135 28.44 16.09 -25.06
N GLY A 136 27.30 15.96 -24.37
CA GLY A 136 26.03 15.55 -24.95
C GLY A 136 25.29 16.71 -25.62
N ILE A 137 24.10 16.38 -26.15
CA ILE A 137 23.24 17.34 -26.83
C ILE A 137 22.27 17.95 -25.84
N PRO A 138 22.20 19.30 -25.70
CA PRO A 138 21.28 19.95 -24.77
C PRO A 138 19.79 19.54 -25.00
N ASN A 139 19.09 19.28 -23.94
CA ASN A 139 17.65 18.95 -23.97
C ASN A 139 17.28 17.64 -24.70
N VAL A 140 18.25 16.78 -25.01
CA VAL A 140 17.98 15.44 -25.51
C VAL A 140 17.87 14.49 -24.31
N PHE A 141 16.65 14.25 -23.88
CA PHE A 141 16.33 13.44 -22.69
C PHE A 141 16.35 11.96 -23.03
N ASN A 142 17.56 11.38 -22.97
CA ASN A 142 17.81 9.97 -23.22
C ASN A 142 18.89 9.47 -22.25
N VAL A 143 18.78 8.22 -21.82
CA VAL A 143 19.73 7.59 -20.88
C VAL A 143 21.17 7.55 -21.42
N PHE A 144 21.36 7.47 -22.73
CA PHE A 144 22.67 7.48 -23.36
C PHE A 144 23.38 8.86 -23.36
N GLN A 145 22.63 9.92 -23.05
CA GLN A 145 23.16 11.28 -22.94
C GLN A 145 23.63 11.62 -21.53
N LEU A 146 23.33 10.74 -20.54
CA LEU A 146 23.67 10.98 -19.16
C LEU A 146 25.18 10.87 -18.91
N ASP A 147 25.67 11.66 -17.97
CA ASP A 147 27.04 11.59 -17.48
C ASP A 147 27.26 10.28 -16.73
N ASP A 148 28.20 9.46 -17.20
CA ASP A 148 28.43 8.12 -16.66
C ASP A 148 28.90 8.11 -15.20
N VAL A 149 29.61 9.16 -14.77
CA VAL A 149 30.15 9.26 -13.41
C VAL A 149 29.10 9.76 -12.42
N LYS A 150 28.26 10.71 -12.84
CA LYS A 150 27.30 11.38 -11.99
C LYS A 150 25.94 10.69 -11.98
N THR A 151 25.66 9.79 -12.92
CA THR A 151 24.38 9.11 -13.02
C THR A 151 24.20 8.11 -11.92
N ARG A 152 23.10 8.25 -11.20
CA ARG A 152 22.65 7.32 -10.17
C ARG A 152 21.77 6.24 -10.78
N ARG A 153 22.18 4.99 -10.60
CA ARG A 153 21.47 3.82 -11.10
C ARG A 153 21.13 2.92 -9.91
N TYR A 154 19.85 2.73 -9.64
CA TYR A 154 19.39 1.88 -8.55
C TYR A 154 18.35 0.90 -9.06
N GLN A 155 18.47 -0.32 -8.57
CA GLN A 155 17.44 -1.34 -8.71
C GLN A 155 17.29 -2.03 -7.36
N TYR A 156 16.10 -1.92 -6.80
CA TYR A 156 15.78 -2.49 -5.50
C TYR A 156 14.30 -2.81 -5.43
N GLY A 157 13.90 -3.49 -4.37
CA GLY A 157 12.52 -3.84 -4.12
C GLY A 157 12.41 -4.70 -2.87
N TYR A 158 11.20 -5.14 -2.60
CA TYR A 158 10.93 -6.08 -1.52
C TYR A 158 9.88 -7.10 -1.95
N HIS A 159 9.86 -8.23 -1.26
CA HIS A 159 8.87 -9.28 -1.42
C HIS A 159 8.47 -9.79 -0.04
N ASP A 160 7.28 -9.41 0.40
CA ASP A 160 6.74 -9.71 1.71
C ASP A 160 5.55 -10.64 1.58
N GLN A 161 5.58 -11.72 2.32
CA GLN A 161 4.49 -12.69 2.41
C GLN A 161 4.03 -12.80 3.86
N THR A 162 2.74 -12.89 4.08
CA THR A 162 2.17 -13.15 5.39
C THR A 162 1.08 -14.20 5.28
N GLN A 163 1.22 -15.25 6.07
CA GLN A 163 0.18 -16.24 6.28
C GLN A 163 -0.47 -15.98 7.63
N SER A 164 -1.77 -16.20 7.73
CA SER A 164 -2.49 -15.94 8.97
C SER A 164 -3.59 -16.96 9.18
N ILE A 165 -3.81 -17.29 10.46
CA ILE A 165 -5.00 -18.01 10.92
C ILE A 165 -5.68 -17.13 11.96
N PHE A 166 -6.99 -16.99 11.86
CA PHE A 166 -7.77 -16.18 12.77
C PHE A 166 -9.10 -16.84 13.13
N ALA A 167 -9.60 -16.53 14.31
CA ALA A 167 -10.90 -16.94 14.75
C ALA A 167 -11.54 -15.83 15.59
N SER A 168 -12.86 -15.72 15.53
CA SER A 168 -13.66 -14.93 16.45
C SER A 168 -14.91 -15.69 16.86
N ALA A 169 -15.38 -15.41 18.08
CA ALA A 169 -16.64 -15.92 18.57
C ALA A 169 -17.30 -14.84 19.41
N GLU A 170 -18.57 -14.60 19.16
CA GLU A 170 -19.45 -13.75 19.95
C GLU A 170 -20.58 -14.59 20.50
N LEU A 171 -20.71 -14.58 21.82
CA LEU A 171 -21.80 -15.23 22.57
C LEU A 171 -22.76 -14.16 23.06
N GLY A 172 -24.00 -14.21 22.60
CA GLY A 172 -25.07 -13.37 23.07
C GLY A 172 -25.97 -14.12 24.09
N TYR A 173 -26.37 -13.42 25.15
CA TYR A 173 -27.31 -13.90 26.14
C TYR A 173 -28.48 -12.95 26.28
N LYS A 174 -29.70 -13.48 26.06
CA LYS A 174 -30.98 -12.74 26.10
C LYS A 174 -31.00 -11.48 25.26
N SER A 175 -30.24 -11.46 24.12
CA SER A 175 -30.07 -10.27 23.28
C SER A 175 -29.63 -9.00 24.02
N THR A 176 -29.15 -9.15 25.26
CA THR A 176 -28.78 -8.05 26.15
C THR A 176 -27.27 -8.03 26.43
N TYR A 177 -26.68 -9.18 26.68
CA TYR A 177 -25.27 -9.31 27.06
C TYR A 177 -24.50 -10.01 25.95
N TYR A 178 -23.33 -9.48 25.61
CA TYR A 178 -22.48 -10.06 24.57
C TYR A 178 -21.04 -10.18 25.07
N LEU A 179 -20.44 -11.34 24.82
CA LEU A 179 -19.04 -11.63 25.06
C LEU A 179 -18.36 -11.96 23.74
N THR A 180 -17.35 -11.18 23.36
CA THR A 180 -16.58 -11.38 22.12
C THR A 180 -15.18 -11.85 22.45
N LEU A 181 -14.75 -12.92 21.82
CA LEU A 181 -13.39 -13.47 21.91
C LEU A 181 -12.79 -13.48 20.50
N THR A 182 -11.58 -12.99 20.35
CA THR A 182 -10.86 -13.04 19.08
C THR A 182 -9.44 -13.52 19.27
N GLY A 183 -8.91 -14.17 18.25
CA GLY A 183 -7.51 -14.57 18.20
C GLY A 183 -7.01 -14.60 16.77
N ARG A 184 -5.78 -14.12 16.56
CA ARG A 184 -5.11 -14.17 15.26
C ARG A 184 -3.65 -14.51 15.45
N THR A 185 -3.14 -15.36 14.57
CA THR A 185 -1.70 -15.66 14.48
C THR A 185 -1.23 -15.35 13.07
N ASP A 186 -0.15 -14.56 12.98
CA ASP A 186 0.48 -14.16 11.72
C ASP A 186 1.90 -14.72 11.63
N TRP A 187 2.26 -15.23 10.45
CA TRP A 187 3.60 -15.69 10.07
C TRP A 187 4.13 -14.83 8.93
N PRO A 188 4.77 -13.68 9.21
CA PRO A 188 5.37 -12.85 8.18
C PRO A 188 6.71 -13.44 7.70
N SER A 189 6.94 -13.40 6.39
CA SER A 189 8.17 -13.91 5.77
C SER A 189 9.44 -13.19 6.24
N GLN A 190 9.32 -11.92 6.61
CA GLN A 190 10.41 -11.11 7.14
C GLN A 190 11.04 -11.70 8.42
N LEU A 191 10.31 -12.54 9.12
CA LEU A 191 10.77 -13.22 10.33
C LEU A 191 11.11 -14.69 10.10
N ALA A 192 11.03 -15.19 8.88
CA ALA A 192 11.34 -16.56 8.51
C ALA A 192 12.85 -16.74 8.25
N GLY A 193 13.68 -16.46 9.24
CA GLY A 193 15.14 -16.62 9.14
C GLY A 193 15.71 -17.61 10.15
N PRO A 194 16.87 -18.22 9.88
CA PRO A 194 17.50 -19.22 10.77
C PRO A 194 17.88 -18.64 12.14
N ASN A 195 18.01 -17.29 12.24
CA ASN A 195 18.35 -16.59 13.48
C ASN A 195 17.12 -15.86 14.08
N SER A 196 15.92 -16.16 13.60
CA SER A 196 14.70 -15.51 14.07
C SER A 196 14.30 -16.08 15.43
N VAL A 197 14.22 -15.22 16.42
CA VAL A 197 13.81 -15.62 17.79
C VAL A 197 12.31 -15.93 17.84
N LYS A 198 11.53 -15.34 16.93
CA LYS A 198 10.08 -15.51 16.88
C LYS A 198 9.58 -15.43 15.44
N SER A 199 8.99 -16.50 14.95
CA SER A 199 8.46 -16.60 13.60
C SER A 199 6.97 -16.32 13.49
N ALA A 200 6.26 -16.18 14.60
CA ALA A 200 4.81 -15.98 14.66
C ALA A 200 4.42 -14.98 15.75
N PHE A 201 3.38 -14.20 15.48
CA PHE A 201 2.76 -13.30 16.45
C PHE A 201 1.33 -13.71 16.70
N PHE A 202 0.96 -13.83 17.97
CA PHE A 202 -0.41 -14.12 18.39
C PHE A 202 -1.04 -12.87 19.03
N TYR A 203 -2.25 -12.54 18.58
CA TYR A 203 -3.02 -11.38 19.02
C TYR A 203 -4.37 -11.85 19.59
N PRO A 204 -4.50 -12.05 20.90
CA PRO A 204 -5.78 -12.32 21.54
C PRO A 204 -6.53 -11.03 21.86
N SER A 205 -7.86 -11.07 21.84
CA SER A 205 -8.70 -9.99 22.34
C SER A 205 -9.94 -10.57 23.03
N ILE A 206 -10.40 -9.89 24.08
CA ILE A 206 -11.66 -10.16 24.78
C ILE A 206 -12.44 -8.86 24.92
N GLY A 207 -13.71 -8.87 24.59
CA GLY A 207 -14.62 -7.74 24.70
C GLY A 207 -15.94 -8.16 25.33
N GLY A 208 -16.58 -7.23 26.03
CA GLY A 208 -17.94 -7.41 26.55
C GLY A 208 -18.79 -6.19 26.23
N SER A 209 -20.06 -6.40 25.89
CA SER A 209 -21.03 -5.32 25.70
C SER A 209 -22.39 -5.66 26.31
N VAL A 210 -23.13 -4.60 26.66
CA VAL A 210 -24.45 -4.72 27.29
C VAL A 210 -25.39 -3.70 26.65
N ILE A 211 -26.59 -4.14 26.27
CA ILE A 211 -27.62 -3.26 25.75
C ILE A 211 -28.43 -2.73 26.92
N LEU A 212 -28.24 -1.47 27.28
CA LEU A 212 -28.85 -0.86 28.46
C LEU A 212 -30.37 -0.68 28.33
N SER A 213 -30.89 -0.47 27.12
CA SER A 213 -32.33 -0.34 26.87
C SER A 213 -33.14 -1.61 27.20
N GLU A 214 -32.49 -2.76 27.21
CA GLU A 214 -33.12 -4.03 27.61
C GLU A 214 -33.13 -4.24 29.12
N ILE A 215 -32.39 -3.45 29.89
CA ILE A 215 -32.24 -3.57 31.33
C ILE A 215 -32.99 -2.42 32.04
N ILE A 216 -32.88 -1.20 31.48
CA ILE A 216 -33.43 0.02 32.05
C ILE A 216 -34.57 0.49 31.15
N PRO A 217 -35.83 0.54 31.63
CA PRO A 217 -36.92 1.10 30.84
C PRO A 217 -36.60 2.56 30.50
N MET A 218 -36.29 2.82 29.24
CA MET A 218 -36.11 4.18 28.79
C MET A 218 -37.47 4.81 28.49
N PRO A 219 -37.73 6.08 28.87
CA PRO A 219 -38.94 6.76 28.48
C PRO A 219 -39.00 6.83 26.95
N GLU A 220 -40.18 6.46 26.40
CA GLU A 220 -40.44 6.67 24.96
C GLU A 220 -40.16 8.15 24.62
N GLN A 221 -39.24 8.37 23.73
CA GLN A 221 -39.04 9.72 23.18
C GLN A 221 -40.25 10.04 22.31
N ILE A 222 -41.00 11.03 22.75
CA ILE A 222 -42.14 11.64 22.04
C ILE A 222 -41.63 12.37 20.79
#